data_b13e5e760bccbcaaca468aa46cc0c31c
#
_entry.id   b13e5e760bccbcaaca468aa46cc0c31c
#
_cell.length_a   1.000
_cell.length_b   1.000
_cell.length_c   1.000
_cell.angle_alpha   90.00
_cell.angle_beta   90.00
_cell.angle_gamma   90.00
#
_symmetry.space_group_name_H-M   'P 1'
#
loop_
_entity.id
_entity.type
_entity.pdbx_description
1 polymer ?
#
loop_
_entity_poly.entity_id
_entity_poly.type
_entity_poly.pdbx_seq_one_letter_code
_entity_poly.pdbx_strand_id
1 'polypeptide(L)'
;ASCLVGSEMCIRDRPPSVLKRLIGQFMDPLIYVLLAAGVISVLLGEQGDAAIIAAVVLLNAAVGVAQEGKAQKTLDSLKKMTRLTAVVRRDGRILEVDSAVLVPGDLVLLSAGQQVPADLRLITAENLKTQESALTGESVPVEKDAGFLAGAHTPLGDRKNMAYMSTFVTAGSGEGIVTATGME
;
A
#
# COMPACT_ATOMS: atom_id res chain seq x y z
N ALA A 1 4.01 24.24 5.00
CA ALA A 1 4.22 23.48 3.76
C ALA A 1 4.75 22.08 4.08
N SER A 2 3.96 21.23 4.70
CA SER A 2 4.43 19.89 5.12
C SER A 2 3.29 18.87 5.14
N CYS A 3 2.32 18.98 4.26
CA CYS A 3 1.15 18.11 4.23
C CYS A 3 0.91 17.39 2.89
N LEU A 4 1.91 17.27 2.00
CA LEU A 4 1.70 16.73 0.66
C LEU A 4 2.13 15.27 0.47
N VAL A 5 2.81 14.64 1.43
CA VAL A 5 3.25 13.22 1.32
C VAL A 5 2.36 12.26 2.12
N GLY A 6 1.61 12.76 3.11
CA GLY A 6 0.78 11.92 3.99
C GLY A 6 -0.66 11.67 3.50
N SER A 7 -1.18 12.42 2.54
CA SER A 7 -2.59 12.33 2.13
C SER A 7 -2.90 11.18 1.17
N GLU A 8 -1.93 10.61 0.52
CA GLU A 8 -2.15 9.53 -0.46
C GLU A 8 -2.33 8.15 0.21
N MET A 9 -1.88 7.97 1.46
CA MET A 9 -1.93 6.69 2.15
C MET A 9 -3.24 6.47 2.92
N CYS A 10 -4.04 7.51 3.12
CA CYS A 10 -5.34 7.43 3.81
C CYS A 10 -6.53 7.24 2.86
N ILE A 11 -6.34 7.32 1.55
CA ILE A 11 -7.40 7.03 0.61
C ILE A 11 -7.49 5.51 0.48
N ARG A 12 -8.33 4.91 1.29
CA ARG A 12 -8.88 3.59 1.02
C ARG A 12 -9.70 3.73 -0.25
N ASP A 13 -9.03 3.69 -1.38
CA ASP A 13 -9.62 3.76 -2.71
C ASP A 13 -10.63 2.63 -2.82
N ARG A 14 -11.90 2.98 -2.64
CA ARG A 14 -12.98 2.09 -3.04
C ARG A 14 -12.81 1.87 -4.53
N PRO A 15 -12.75 0.63 -5.00
CA PRO A 15 -12.62 0.38 -6.42
C PRO A 15 -13.72 1.16 -7.14
N PRO A 16 -13.39 1.91 -8.20
CA PRO A 16 -14.38 2.72 -8.90
C PRO A 16 -15.53 1.83 -9.34
N SER A 17 -16.77 2.28 -9.13
CA SER A 17 -17.96 1.52 -9.50
C SER A 17 -17.90 1.18 -11.00
N VAL A 18 -18.46 0.04 -11.39
CA VAL A 18 -18.52 -0.42 -12.80
C VAL A 18 -19.08 0.67 -13.72
N LEU A 19 -20.03 1.45 -13.20
CA LEU A 19 -20.62 2.57 -13.92
C LEU A 19 -19.61 3.70 -14.20
N LYS A 20 -18.73 4.00 -13.25
CA LYS A 20 -17.67 5.01 -13.42
C LYS A 20 -16.61 4.55 -14.43
N ARG A 21 -16.35 3.26 -14.50
CA ARG A 21 -15.46 2.64 -15.50
C ARG A 21 -16.08 2.70 -16.89
N LEU A 22 -17.36 2.40 -17.03
CA LEU A 22 -18.10 2.54 -18.29
C LEU A 22 -18.07 3.99 -18.80
N ILE A 23 -18.31 4.97 -17.93
CA ILE A 23 -18.27 6.39 -18.31
C ILE A 23 -16.83 6.80 -18.73
N GLY A 24 -15.81 6.29 -18.05
CA GLY A 24 -14.40 6.52 -18.43
C GLY A 24 -14.06 6.01 -19.82
N GLN A 25 -14.65 4.90 -20.25
CA GLN A 25 -14.46 4.33 -21.58
C GLN A 25 -15.01 5.24 -22.70
N PHE A 26 -16.08 6.02 -22.41
CA PHE A 26 -16.64 7.00 -23.36
C PHE A 26 -15.81 8.29 -23.49
N MET A 27 -14.78 8.48 -22.69
CA MET A 27 -13.86 9.63 -22.80
C MET A 27 -12.72 9.40 -23.82
N ASP A 28 -12.68 8.26 -24.49
CA ASP A 28 -11.72 8.00 -25.57
C ASP A 28 -12.12 8.83 -26.80
N PRO A 29 -11.22 9.68 -27.34
CA PRO A 29 -11.49 10.49 -28.53
C PRO A 29 -11.90 9.68 -29.76
N LEU A 30 -11.46 8.42 -29.87
CA LEU A 30 -11.85 7.52 -30.93
C LEU A 30 -13.36 7.21 -30.89
N ILE A 31 -13.92 7.02 -29.71
CA ILE A 31 -15.35 6.73 -29.53
C ILE A 31 -16.21 7.92 -29.95
N TYR A 32 -15.77 9.15 -29.68
CA TYR A 32 -16.50 10.34 -30.15
C TYR A 32 -16.57 10.43 -31.68
N VAL A 33 -15.47 10.08 -32.37
CA VAL A 33 -15.44 10.05 -33.83
C VAL A 33 -16.41 8.98 -34.36
N LEU A 34 -16.43 7.78 -33.77
CA LEU A 34 -17.33 6.71 -34.14
C LEU A 34 -18.80 7.06 -33.88
N LEU A 35 -19.10 7.71 -32.74
CA LEU A 35 -20.45 8.17 -32.44
C LEU A 35 -20.94 9.24 -33.44
N ALA A 36 -20.04 10.20 -33.77
CA ALA A 36 -20.36 11.21 -34.78
C ALA A 36 -20.64 10.58 -36.16
N ALA A 37 -19.81 9.61 -36.59
CA ALA A 37 -20.01 8.88 -37.82
C ALA A 37 -21.35 8.11 -37.80
N GLY A 38 -21.68 7.44 -36.69
CA GLY A 38 -22.93 6.73 -36.54
C GLY A 38 -24.17 7.63 -36.62
N VAL A 39 -24.11 8.82 -36.01
CA VAL A 39 -25.18 9.84 -36.12
C VAL A 39 -25.36 10.30 -37.58
N ILE A 40 -24.25 10.54 -38.28
CA ILE A 40 -24.28 10.96 -39.70
C ILE A 40 -24.90 9.86 -40.54
N SER A 41 -24.53 8.57 -40.37
CA SER A 41 -25.11 7.43 -41.10
C SER A 41 -26.61 7.32 -40.89
N VAL A 42 -27.11 7.55 -39.68
CA VAL A 42 -28.57 7.58 -39.38
C VAL A 42 -29.25 8.72 -40.13
N LEU A 43 -28.66 9.91 -40.15
CA LEU A 43 -29.22 11.08 -40.86
C LEU A 43 -29.28 10.90 -42.37
N LEU A 44 -28.32 10.14 -42.93
CA LEU A 44 -28.28 9.78 -44.36
C LEU A 44 -29.22 8.63 -44.72
N GLY A 45 -29.88 8.01 -43.71
CA GLY A 45 -30.80 6.90 -43.91
C GLY A 45 -30.13 5.54 -44.05
N GLU A 46 -28.82 5.44 -43.86
CA GLU A 46 -28.03 4.20 -43.93
C GLU A 46 -28.07 3.43 -42.60
N GLN A 47 -29.20 2.81 -42.33
CA GLN A 47 -29.41 2.13 -41.04
C GLN A 47 -28.49 0.92 -40.85
N GLY A 48 -28.06 0.26 -41.95
CA GLY A 48 -27.13 -0.87 -41.88
C GLY A 48 -25.76 -0.46 -41.34
N ASP A 49 -25.19 0.65 -41.83
CA ASP A 49 -23.89 1.16 -41.39
C ASP A 49 -23.93 1.67 -39.98
N ALA A 50 -25.01 2.35 -39.59
CA ALA A 50 -25.22 2.79 -38.20
C ALA A 50 -25.28 1.60 -37.22
N ALA A 51 -25.91 0.50 -37.60
CA ALA A 51 -25.96 -0.72 -36.78
C ALA A 51 -24.57 -1.37 -36.59
N ILE A 52 -23.77 -1.40 -37.65
CA ILE A 52 -22.39 -1.92 -37.61
C ILE A 52 -21.54 -1.04 -36.67
N ILE A 53 -21.63 0.27 -36.84
CA ILE A 53 -20.87 1.21 -35.96
C ILE A 53 -21.27 1.03 -34.49
N ALA A 54 -22.57 0.91 -34.20
CA ALA A 54 -23.06 0.67 -32.84
C ALA A 54 -22.54 -0.66 -32.27
N ALA A 55 -22.52 -1.74 -33.08
CA ALA A 55 -21.99 -3.03 -32.68
C ALA A 55 -20.48 -2.94 -32.35
N VAL A 56 -19.71 -2.24 -33.17
CA VAL A 56 -18.26 -2.03 -32.93
C VAL A 56 -18.00 -1.23 -31.66
N VAL A 57 -18.78 -0.16 -31.40
CA VAL A 57 -18.67 0.64 -30.16
C VAL A 57 -18.98 -0.21 -28.94
N LEU A 58 -20.05 -1.03 -28.97
CA LEU A 58 -20.41 -1.93 -27.86
C LEU A 58 -19.35 -3.00 -27.63
N LEU A 59 -18.80 -3.59 -28.70
CA LEU A 59 -17.74 -4.58 -28.59
C LEU A 59 -16.47 -3.97 -27.97
N ASN A 60 -16.09 -2.78 -28.42
CA ASN A 60 -14.93 -2.07 -27.89
C ASN A 60 -15.10 -1.74 -26.42
N ALA A 61 -16.27 -1.27 -25.99
CA ALA A 61 -16.58 -1.01 -24.60
C ALA A 61 -16.50 -2.30 -23.75
N ALA A 62 -17.02 -3.43 -24.25
CA ALA A 62 -16.96 -4.71 -23.56
C ALA A 62 -15.51 -5.20 -23.36
N VAL A 63 -14.68 -5.10 -24.42
CA VAL A 63 -13.27 -5.46 -24.37
C VAL A 63 -12.52 -4.57 -23.39
N GLY A 64 -12.75 -3.25 -23.40
CA GLY A 64 -12.11 -2.31 -22.51
C GLY A 64 -12.41 -2.61 -21.03
N VAL A 65 -13.67 -2.86 -20.68
CA VAL A 65 -14.05 -3.25 -19.30
C VAL A 65 -13.39 -4.56 -18.88
N ALA A 66 -13.29 -5.54 -19.79
CA ALA A 66 -12.65 -6.82 -19.49
C ALA A 66 -11.14 -6.68 -19.26
N GLN A 67 -10.45 -5.83 -20.04
CA GLN A 67 -9.02 -5.57 -19.91
C GLN A 67 -8.71 -4.82 -18.59
N GLU A 68 -9.50 -3.80 -18.27
CA GLU A 68 -9.33 -3.05 -17.02
C GLU A 68 -9.55 -3.93 -15.79
N GLY A 69 -10.55 -4.83 -15.84
CA GLY A 69 -10.80 -5.79 -14.77
C GLY A 69 -9.65 -6.77 -14.52
N LYS A 70 -8.95 -7.20 -15.58
CA LYS A 70 -7.76 -8.05 -15.45
C LYS A 70 -6.59 -7.29 -14.84
N ALA A 71 -6.32 -6.07 -15.29
CA ALA A 71 -5.26 -5.23 -14.77
C ALA A 71 -5.44 -4.96 -13.26
N GLN A 72 -6.66 -4.65 -12.83
CA GLN A 72 -6.97 -4.41 -11.43
C GLN A 72 -6.73 -5.65 -10.56
N LYS A 73 -7.16 -6.84 -11.02
CA LYS A 73 -6.92 -8.09 -10.27
C LYS A 73 -5.43 -8.39 -10.09
N THR A 74 -4.61 -8.11 -11.09
CA THR A 74 -3.16 -8.29 -11.00
C THR A 74 -2.55 -7.35 -9.95
N LEU A 75 -2.95 -6.07 -9.95
CA LEU A 75 -2.52 -5.10 -8.95
C LEU A 75 -2.96 -5.48 -7.53
N ASP A 76 -4.20 -5.96 -7.36
CA ASP A 76 -4.71 -6.41 -6.06
C ASP A 76 -3.96 -7.65 -5.56
N SER A 77 -3.56 -8.54 -6.46
CA SER A 77 -2.74 -9.72 -6.10
C SER A 77 -1.34 -9.30 -5.64
N LEU A 78 -0.71 -8.33 -6.30
CA LEU A 78 0.57 -7.78 -5.88
C LEU A 78 0.47 -7.06 -4.54
N LYS A 79 -0.57 -6.25 -4.33
CA LYS A 79 -0.84 -5.58 -3.03
C LYS A 79 -1.02 -6.59 -1.89
N LYS A 80 -1.64 -7.75 -2.15
CA LYS A 80 -1.78 -8.81 -1.15
C LYS A 80 -0.45 -9.46 -0.78
N MET A 81 0.47 -9.60 -1.73
CA MET A 81 1.81 -10.17 -1.48
C MET A 81 2.71 -9.21 -0.70
N THR A 82 2.44 -7.91 -0.76
CA THR A 82 3.24 -6.86 -0.08
C THR A 82 2.65 -6.47 1.28
N ARG A 83 1.58 -7.16 1.75
CA ARG A 83 1.04 -6.89 3.08
C ARG A 83 2.05 -7.31 4.14
N LEU A 84 2.46 -6.33 4.92
CA LEU A 84 3.29 -6.56 6.09
C LEU A 84 2.42 -7.15 7.20
N THR A 85 2.80 -8.34 7.68
CA THR A 85 2.19 -8.93 8.87
C THR A 85 3.08 -8.65 10.08
N ALA A 86 2.45 -8.51 11.23
CA ALA A 86 3.10 -8.31 12.52
C ALA A 86 2.68 -9.41 13.47
N VAL A 87 3.64 -9.95 14.23
CA VAL A 87 3.36 -10.87 15.31
C VAL A 87 3.18 -10.04 16.59
N VAL A 88 1.99 -10.09 17.15
CA VAL A 88 1.64 -9.30 18.35
C VAL A 88 1.23 -10.21 19.51
N ARG A 89 1.45 -9.73 20.73
CA ARG A 89 0.93 -10.37 21.93
C ARG A 89 -0.22 -9.52 22.48
N ARG A 90 -1.46 -10.04 22.37
CA ARG A 90 -2.66 -9.43 22.94
C ARG A 90 -3.31 -10.41 23.91
N ASP A 91 -3.68 -9.98 25.09
CA ASP A 91 -4.31 -10.81 26.12
C ASP A 91 -3.54 -12.10 26.44
N GLY A 92 -2.21 -12.05 26.40
CA GLY A 92 -1.33 -13.21 26.63
C GLY A 92 -1.25 -14.20 25.48
N ARG A 93 -1.92 -13.95 24.35
CA ARG A 93 -1.90 -14.80 23.14
C ARG A 93 -1.06 -14.15 22.04
N ILE A 94 -0.29 -14.98 21.36
CA ILE A 94 0.47 -14.55 20.18
C ILE A 94 -0.43 -14.70 18.95
N LEU A 95 -0.57 -13.61 18.22
CA LEU A 95 -1.42 -13.51 17.03
C LEU A 95 -0.63 -12.86 15.90
N GLU A 96 -0.83 -13.36 14.68
CA GLU A 96 -0.34 -12.68 13.49
C GLU A 96 -1.46 -11.78 12.94
N VAL A 97 -1.17 -10.49 12.78
CA VAL A 97 -2.12 -9.47 12.34
C VAL A 97 -1.54 -8.68 11.17
N ASP A 98 -2.40 -8.06 10.38
CA ASP A 98 -1.97 -7.09 9.36
C ASP A 98 -1.40 -5.85 10.06
N SER A 99 -0.25 -5.34 9.60
CA SER A 99 0.37 -4.13 10.17
C SER A 99 -0.57 -2.92 10.18
N ALA A 100 -1.54 -2.87 9.27
CA ALA A 100 -2.53 -1.80 9.18
C ALA A 100 -3.53 -1.76 10.37
N VAL A 101 -3.61 -2.83 11.17
CA VAL A 101 -4.49 -2.90 12.35
C VAL A 101 -3.73 -2.77 13.68
N LEU A 102 -2.44 -2.43 13.61
CA LEU A 102 -1.65 -2.11 14.79
C LEU A 102 -2.13 -0.79 15.40
N VAL A 103 -2.15 -0.76 16.73
CA VAL A 103 -2.48 0.44 17.48
C VAL A 103 -1.35 0.75 18.48
N PRO A 104 -1.13 2.03 18.81
CA PRO A 104 -0.21 2.39 19.89
C PRO A 104 -0.54 1.64 21.17
N GLY A 105 0.48 1.03 21.79
CA GLY A 105 0.34 0.16 22.95
C GLY A 105 0.35 -1.34 22.66
N ASP A 106 0.24 -1.77 21.40
CA ASP A 106 0.41 -3.19 21.05
C ASP A 106 1.83 -3.66 21.31
N LEU A 107 1.97 -4.88 21.84
CA LEU A 107 3.25 -5.54 22.03
C LEU A 107 3.59 -6.38 20.79
N VAL A 108 4.62 -5.96 20.06
CA VAL A 108 5.09 -6.62 18.82
C VAL A 108 6.32 -7.47 19.14
N LEU A 109 6.33 -8.69 18.60
CA LEU A 109 7.49 -9.58 18.64
C LEU A 109 8.27 -9.44 17.34
N LEU A 110 9.57 -9.22 17.45
CA LEU A 110 10.50 -9.11 16.34
C LEU A 110 11.41 -10.33 16.27
N SER A 111 11.64 -10.82 15.06
CA SER A 111 12.57 -11.92 14.79
C SER A 111 13.36 -11.65 13.51
N ALA A 112 14.54 -12.23 13.39
CA ALA A 112 15.38 -12.10 12.21
C ALA A 112 14.63 -12.43 10.92
N GLY A 113 14.82 -11.62 9.88
CA GLY A 113 14.15 -11.73 8.59
C GLY A 113 12.82 -10.99 8.50
N GLN A 114 12.31 -10.43 9.58
CA GLN A 114 11.07 -9.66 9.57
C GLN A 114 11.32 -8.18 9.31
N GLN A 115 10.35 -7.53 8.68
CA GLN A 115 10.31 -6.07 8.58
C GLN A 115 9.60 -5.51 9.81
N VAL A 116 10.12 -4.43 10.35
CA VAL A 116 9.52 -3.72 11.50
C VAL A 116 8.21 -3.05 11.03
N PRO A 117 7.06 -3.42 11.63
CA PRO A 117 5.75 -3.05 11.10
C PRO A 117 5.27 -1.65 11.51
N ALA A 118 5.85 -1.08 12.56
CA ALA A 118 5.51 0.24 13.13
C ALA A 118 6.71 0.76 13.91
N ASP A 119 6.64 2.00 14.40
CA ASP A 119 7.66 2.53 15.31
C ASP A 119 7.49 1.93 16.70
N LEU A 120 8.52 1.24 17.16
CA LEU A 120 8.52 0.46 18.38
C LEU A 120 9.51 0.98 19.40
N ARG A 121 9.08 1.13 20.66
CA ARG A 121 9.96 1.23 21.82
C ARG A 121 10.30 -0.18 22.28
N LEU A 122 11.56 -0.56 22.21
CA LEU A 122 12.02 -1.89 22.60
C LEU A 122 11.92 -2.06 24.13
N ILE A 123 11.39 -3.22 24.56
CA ILE A 123 11.34 -3.67 25.95
C ILE A 123 12.42 -4.71 26.18
N THR A 124 12.62 -5.61 25.21
CA THR A 124 13.67 -6.61 25.22
C THR A 124 14.39 -6.61 23.86
N ALA A 125 15.68 -6.88 23.88
CA ALA A 125 16.51 -7.03 22.70
C ALA A 125 17.57 -8.10 22.97
N GLU A 126 17.49 -9.24 22.30
CA GLU A 126 18.43 -10.35 22.40
C GLU A 126 19.25 -10.41 21.11
N ASN A 127 20.44 -9.82 21.13
CA ASN A 127 21.31 -9.67 19.96
C ASN A 127 20.58 -9.09 18.75
N LEU A 128 19.58 -8.25 19.00
CA LEU A 128 18.73 -7.65 17.98
C LEU A 128 19.53 -6.64 17.17
N LYS A 129 19.57 -6.84 15.85
CA LYS A 129 20.19 -5.94 14.89
C LYS A 129 19.19 -5.57 13.81
N THR A 130 19.11 -4.28 13.51
CA THR A 130 18.22 -3.76 12.46
C THR A 130 19.03 -3.06 11.37
N GLN A 131 18.63 -3.25 10.14
CA GLN A 131 19.16 -2.48 9.01
C GLN A 131 18.29 -1.26 8.78
N GLU A 132 18.87 -0.09 9.00
CA GLU A 132 18.19 1.21 8.98
C GLU A 132 18.62 2.09 7.79
N SER A 133 19.11 1.47 6.74
CA SER A 133 19.62 2.19 5.55
C SER A 133 18.58 3.11 4.90
N ALA A 134 17.30 2.79 5.01
CA ALA A 134 16.21 3.63 4.51
C ALA A 134 16.07 4.95 5.30
N LEU A 135 16.55 5.00 6.56
CA LEU A 135 16.43 6.16 7.44
C LEU A 135 17.75 6.93 7.54
N THR A 136 18.86 6.22 7.66
CA THR A 136 20.19 6.82 7.92
C THR A 136 21.06 6.89 6.68
N GLY A 137 20.73 6.14 5.63
CA GLY A 137 21.57 5.93 4.46
C GLY A 137 22.73 4.95 4.68
N GLU A 138 22.93 4.46 5.90
CA GLU A 138 24.03 3.54 6.25
C GLU A 138 23.58 2.09 6.09
N SER A 139 24.39 1.28 5.39
CA SER A 139 24.07 -0.14 5.12
C SER A 139 24.51 -1.08 6.24
N VAL A 140 25.19 -0.57 7.29
CA VAL A 140 25.65 -1.39 8.40
C VAL A 140 24.50 -1.63 9.38
N PRO A 141 24.23 -2.90 9.78
CA PRO A 141 23.20 -3.18 10.78
C PRO A 141 23.53 -2.53 12.12
N VAL A 142 22.53 -1.89 12.72
CA VAL A 142 22.63 -1.23 14.03
C VAL A 142 22.21 -2.21 15.12
N GLU A 143 23.07 -2.40 16.12
CA GLU A 143 22.74 -3.19 17.31
C GLU A 143 21.78 -2.42 18.23
N LYS A 144 20.69 -3.07 18.62
CA LYS A 144 19.65 -2.50 19.45
C LYS A 144 19.81 -2.91 20.90
N ASP A 145 19.51 -1.97 21.78
CA ASP A 145 19.61 -2.15 23.25
C ASP A 145 18.37 -1.53 23.91
N ALA A 146 17.53 -2.38 24.49
CA ALA A 146 16.30 -1.94 25.16
C ALA A 146 16.59 -1.07 26.41
N GLY A 147 17.75 -1.26 27.04
CA GLY A 147 18.17 -0.50 28.23
C GLY A 147 18.73 0.89 27.91
N PHE A 148 19.04 1.17 26.64
CA PHE A 148 19.60 2.45 26.22
C PHE A 148 18.60 3.59 26.49
N LEU A 149 19.10 4.67 27.11
CA LEU A 149 18.31 5.88 27.37
C LEU A 149 18.75 6.97 26.36
N ALA A 150 17.93 7.20 25.35
CA ALA A 150 18.16 8.27 24.40
C ALA A 150 17.85 9.63 25.02
N GLY A 151 18.75 10.59 24.86
CA GLY A 151 18.51 11.99 25.23
C GLY A 151 17.52 12.68 24.27
N ALA A 152 16.95 13.81 24.69
CA ALA A 152 15.98 14.57 23.91
C ALA A 152 16.47 14.96 22.48
N HIS A 153 17.75 15.13 22.30
CA HIS A 153 18.35 15.54 21.03
C HIS A 153 19.09 14.40 20.30
N THR A 154 18.92 13.14 20.75
CA THR A 154 19.54 11.99 20.09
C THR A 154 18.98 11.81 18.68
N PRO A 155 19.80 11.80 17.61
CA PRO A 155 19.36 11.52 16.25
C PRO A 155 18.65 10.18 16.15
N LEU A 156 17.76 10.02 15.17
CA LEU A 156 16.94 8.80 15.01
C LEU A 156 17.81 7.54 14.89
N GLY A 157 18.89 7.56 14.10
CA GLY A 157 19.78 6.43 13.91
C GLY A 157 20.54 5.99 15.17
N ASP A 158 20.73 6.90 16.13
CA ASP A 158 21.47 6.63 17.37
C ASP A 158 20.55 6.15 18.51
N ARG A 159 19.24 6.13 18.31
CA ARG A 159 18.28 5.65 19.31
C ARG A 159 18.22 4.12 19.32
N LYS A 160 19.19 3.50 19.99
CA LYS A 160 19.30 2.03 20.07
C LYS A 160 18.10 1.34 20.73
N ASN A 161 17.31 2.07 21.51
CA ASN A 161 16.11 1.59 22.19
C ASN A 161 14.84 1.65 21.34
N MET A 162 14.95 2.04 20.08
CA MET A 162 13.84 2.15 19.14
C MET A 162 14.09 1.28 17.92
N ALA A 163 13.03 0.72 17.35
CA ALA A 163 13.03 0.13 16.03
C ALA A 163 11.97 0.84 15.19
N TYR A 164 12.35 1.25 14.00
CA TYR A 164 11.53 2.12 13.16
C TYR A 164 10.83 1.35 12.05
N MET A 165 9.64 1.78 11.71
CA MET A 165 8.86 1.24 10.59
C MET A 165 9.70 1.16 9.31
N SER A 166 9.47 0.12 8.51
CA SER A 166 10.15 -0.14 7.23
C SER A 166 11.63 -0.55 7.33
N THR A 167 12.20 -0.67 8.51
CA THR A 167 13.53 -1.27 8.72
C THR A 167 13.44 -2.79 8.78
N PHE A 168 14.57 -3.49 8.60
CA PHE A 168 14.62 -4.95 8.62
C PHE A 168 15.41 -5.47 9.82
N VAL A 169 14.88 -6.49 10.48
CA VAL A 169 15.61 -7.23 11.51
C VAL A 169 16.58 -8.21 10.82
N THR A 170 17.89 -7.96 10.95
CA THR A 170 18.93 -8.78 10.32
C THR A 170 19.38 -9.93 11.20
N ALA A 171 19.30 -9.77 12.52
CA ALA A 171 19.70 -10.81 13.49
C ALA A 171 19.00 -10.60 14.82
N GLY A 172 18.92 -11.68 15.61
CA GLY A 172 18.39 -11.67 16.96
C GLY A 172 16.87 -11.63 17.02
N SER A 173 16.37 -11.33 18.21
CA SER A 173 14.95 -11.19 18.51
C SER A 173 14.73 -10.12 19.57
N GLY A 174 13.49 -9.65 19.67
CA GLY A 174 13.13 -8.64 20.66
C GLY A 174 11.62 -8.42 20.74
N GLU A 175 11.22 -7.70 21.75
CA GLU A 175 9.83 -7.25 21.93
C GLU A 175 9.80 -5.73 22.06
N GLY A 176 8.82 -5.11 21.43
CA GLY A 176 8.64 -3.66 21.51
C GLY A 176 7.17 -3.27 21.56
N ILE A 177 6.90 -2.14 22.19
CA ILE A 177 5.58 -1.51 22.21
C ILE A 177 5.47 -0.54 21.03
N VAL A 178 4.36 -0.60 20.31
CA VAL A 178 4.03 0.37 19.27
C VAL A 178 3.88 1.75 19.90
N THR A 179 4.69 2.70 19.45
CA THR A 179 4.65 4.10 19.90
C THR A 179 3.94 4.99 18.91
N ALA A 180 4.16 4.74 17.60
CA ALA A 180 3.50 5.44 16.52
C ALA A 180 3.27 4.47 15.36
N THR A 181 2.18 4.67 14.66
CA THR A 181 1.90 4.01 13.39
C THR A 181 2.10 5.06 12.30
N GLY A 182 2.82 4.78 11.23
CA GLY A 182 3.31 5.74 10.22
C GLY A 182 2.32 6.76 9.62
N MET A 183 1.32 7.13 10.39
CA MET A 183 0.25 8.07 10.04
C MET A 183 0.15 9.26 11.02
N GLU A 184 1.05 9.37 12.01
CA GLU A 184 1.11 10.51 12.94
C GLU A 184 2.40 11.29 12.80
#